data_444dc59ed96f81a8e227b3beaaa1aa40
#
_entry.id   444dc59ed96f81a8e227b3beaaa1aa40
#
_cell.length_a   1.000
_cell.length_b   1.000
_cell.length_c   1.000
_cell.angle_alpha   90.00
_cell.angle_beta   90.00
_cell.angle_gamma   90.00
#
_symmetry.space_group_name_H-M   'P 1'
#
loop_
_entity.id
_entity.type
_entity.pdbx_description
1 polymer ?
#
loop_
_entity_poly.entity_id
_entity_poly.type
_entity_poly.pdbx_seq_one_letter_code
_entity_poly.pdbx_strand_id
1 'polypeptide(L)'
;SGKKVAVVGSGPSGITCAGELARNGFDVTVFEAFFTGGGVLVYGIPEFRLPKAVVKREIDGLEDMGVKFEYNSVVGNMATAEELFEQGFDAIYVATGAGLPKFLNVPGENLPNVFFANEYLTRVNLMKANKFPEYDTPTKHGKNVVVFGGGNVAMDAVRTAKRLGAEHAIIAYRRTEDEMPCRRAELHHAKAEGVEVLP
;
A
#
# COMPACT_ATOMS: atom_id res chain seq x y z
N SER A 1 -9.81 27.65 13.00
CA SER A 1 -9.05 27.74 14.26
C SER A 1 -7.81 28.61 14.14
N GLY A 2 -7.36 28.89 12.91
CA GLY A 2 -6.11 29.61 12.63
C GLY A 2 -4.84 28.81 12.92
N LYS A 3 -4.98 27.55 13.33
CA LYS A 3 -3.86 26.64 13.61
C LYS A 3 -3.58 25.75 12.43
N LYS A 4 -2.28 25.47 12.20
CA LYS A 4 -1.77 24.64 11.10
C LYS A 4 -1.34 23.27 11.60
N VAL A 5 -1.73 22.21 10.91
CA VAL A 5 -1.36 20.84 11.26
C VAL A 5 -0.70 20.17 10.06
N ALA A 6 0.49 19.60 10.29
CA ALA A 6 1.17 18.72 9.34
C ALA A 6 0.72 17.27 9.59
N VAL A 7 0.30 16.59 8.54
CA VAL A 7 0.00 15.15 8.55
C VAL A 7 1.04 14.44 7.71
N VAL A 8 1.81 13.53 8.30
CA VAL A 8 2.90 12.83 7.61
C VAL A 8 2.43 11.46 7.17
N GLY A 9 2.14 11.32 5.89
CA GLY A 9 1.59 10.13 5.24
C GLY A 9 0.10 10.27 4.91
N SER A 10 -0.27 9.90 3.70
CA SER A 10 -1.62 9.97 3.15
C SER A 10 -2.36 8.61 3.14
N GLY A 11 -1.90 7.66 3.94
CA GLY A 11 -2.60 6.39 4.13
C GLY A 11 -3.95 6.58 4.86
N PRO A 12 -4.70 5.50 5.12
CA PRO A 12 -6.03 5.57 5.75
C PRO A 12 -6.07 6.43 7.03
N SER A 13 -5.07 6.29 7.88
CA SER A 13 -4.95 7.06 9.12
C SER A 13 -4.76 8.56 8.85
N GLY A 14 -3.85 8.89 7.93
CA GLY A 14 -3.53 10.30 7.61
C GLY A 14 -4.71 11.03 6.97
N ILE A 15 -5.35 10.43 5.96
CA ILE A 15 -6.50 11.06 5.28
C ILE A 15 -7.71 11.20 6.21
N THR A 16 -7.95 10.23 7.10
CA THR A 16 -9.01 10.34 8.11
C THR A 16 -8.74 11.49 9.07
N CYS A 17 -7.52 11.57 9.62
CA CYS A 17 -7.12 12.65 10.50
C CYS A 17 -7.22 14.03 9.80
N ALA A 18 -6.72 14.14 8.56
CA ALA A 18 -6.77 15.34 7.77
C ALA A 18 -8.21 15.84 7.56
N GLY A 19 -9.13 14.93 7.23
CA GLY A 19 -10.54 15.25 7.04
C GLY A 19 -11.21 15.73 8.33
N GLU A 20 -10.95 15.06 9.46
CA GLU A 20 -11.49 15.50 10.76
C GLU A 20 -10.95 16.88 11.17
N LEU A 21 -9.67 17.11 10.99
CA LEU A 21 -9.06 18.41 11.28
C LEU A 21 -9.62 19.52 10.39
N ALA A 22 -9.75 19.28 9.09
CA ALA A 22 -10.30 20.26 8.14
C ALA A 22 -11.76 20.63 8.49
N ARG A 23 -12.61 19.65 8.82
CA ARG A 23 -13.98 19.89 9.31
C ARG A 23 -14.04 20.76 10.56
N ASN A 24 -13.02 20.68 11.40
CA ASN A 24 -12.90 21.49 12.61
C ASN A 24 -12.17 22.83 12.38
N GLY A 25 -11.93 23.21 11.13
CA GLY A 25 -11.38 24.51 10.74
C GLY A 25 -9.89 24.69 10.97
N PHE A 26 -9.11 23.60 10.97
CA PHE A 26 -7.65 23.64 10.96
C PHE A 26 -7.14 23.79 9.51
N ASP A 27 -5.99 24.48 9.34
CA ASP A 27 -5.25 24.50 8.08
C ASP A 27 -4.37 23.25 8.05
N VAL A 28 -4.68 22.32 7.14
CA VAL A 28 -4.04 21.00 7.11
C VAL A 28 -3.20 20.85 5.87
N THR A 29 -1.96 20.40 6.04
CA THR A 29 -1.07 19.97 4.95
C THR A 29 -0.67 18.51 5.17
N VAL A 30 -0.92 17.67 4.18
CA VAL A 30 -0.53 16.25 4.15
C VAL A 30 0.74 16.11 3.32
N PHE A 31 1.80 15.63 3.93
CA PHE A 31 3.07 15.31 3.28
C PHE A 31 3.07 13.82 2.91
N GLU A 32 3.22 13.52 1.63
CA GLU A 32 3.20 12.15 1.10
C GLU A 32 4.50 11.84 0.35
N ALA A 33 5.13 10.74 0.72
CA ALA A 33 6.39 10.31 0.12
C ALA A 33 6.25 9.91 -1.37
N PHE A 34 5.10 9.39 -1.75
CA PHE A 34 4.82 9.01 -3.13
C PHE A 34 4.25 10.18 -3.95
N PHE A 35 4.18 9.96 -5.26
CA PHE A 35 3.61 10.93 -6.20
C PHE A 35 2.07 10.98 -6.21
N THR A 36 1.41 10.18 -5.38
CA THR A 36 -0.06 10.10 -5.25
C THR A 36 -0.46 9.77 -3.83
N GLY A 37 -1.60 10.26 -3.40
CA GLY A 37 -2.16 9.99 -2.08
C GLY A 37 -2.84 8.63 -1.97
N GLY A 38 -3.09 8.20 -0.73
CA GLY A 38 -3.84 6.99 -0.38
C GLY A 38 -3.00 5.89 0.26
N GLY A 39 -1.66 6.00 0.24
CA GLY A 39 -0.78 5.02 0.88
C GLY A 39 -1.09 3.58 0.45
N VAL A 40 -1.22 2.68 1.42
CA VAL A 40 -1.48 1.24 1.16
C VAL A 40 -2.77 0.98 0.36
N LEU A 41 -3.74 1.87 0.39
CA LEU A 41 -4.96 1.75 -0.41
C LEU A 41 -4.66 1.80 -1.91
N VAL A 42 -3.57 2.47 -2.30
CA VAL A 42 -3.15 2.62 -3.68
C VAL A 42 -2.03 1.66 -4.05
N TYR A 43 -0.95 1.60 -3.27
CA TYR A 43 0.20 0.76 -3.62
C TYR A 43 0.03 -0.71 -3.24
N GLY A 44 -0.71 -1.01 -2.15
CA GLY A 44 -0.79 -2.36 -1.58
C GLY A 44 -2.02 -3.14 -2.01
N ILE A 45 -3.21 -2.54 -1.93
CA ILE A 45 -4.47 -3.22 -2.25
C ILE A 45 -4.68 -3.24 -3.77
N PRO A 46 -4.88 -4.41 -4.40
CA PRO A 46 -5.11 -4.50 -5.84
C PRO A 46 -6.40 -3.83 -6.32
N GLU A 47 -6.39 -3.42 -7.59
CA GLU A 47 -7.54 -2.77 -8.25
C GLU A 47 -8.83 -3.60 -8.15
N PHE A 48 -8.74 -4.92 -8.25
CA PHE A 48 -9.89 -5.82 -8.19
C PHE A 48 -10.52 -5.95 -6.79
N ARG A 49 -9.84 -5.44 -5.74
CA ARG A 49 -10.38 -5.34 -4.38
C ARG A 49 -10.83 -3.93 -4.02
N LEU A 50 -10.05 -2.94 -4.44
CA LEU A 50 -10.32 -1.53 -4.19
C LEU A 50 -9.97 -0.70 -5.43
N PRO A 51 -10.96 -0.34 -6.24
CA PRO A 51 -10.74 0.54 -7.39
C PRO A 51 -10.10 1.86 -6.98
N LYS A 52 -9.02 2.27 -7.66
CA LYS A 52 -8.26 3.48 -7.30
C LYS A 52 -9.05 4.76 -7.50
N ALA A 53 -10.07 4.74 -8.38
CA ALA A 53 -11.01 5.84 -8.54
C ALA A 53 -11.78 6.17 -7.25
N VAL A 54 -12.05 5.17 -6.40
CA VAL A 54 -12.69 5.41 -5.08
C VAL A 54 -11.74 6.19 -4.17
N VAL A 55 -10.48 5.74 -4.09
CA VAL A 55 -9.47 6.41 -3.25
C VAL A 55 -9.20 7.82 -3.75
N LYS A 56 -9.09 7.99 -5.08
CA LYS A 56 -8.90 9.31 -5.68
C LYS A 56 -10.02 10.28 -5.31
N ARG A 57 -11.27 9.85 -5.39
CA ARG A 57 -12.43 10.68 -5.03
C ARG A 57 -12.39 11.13 -3.57
N GLU A 58 -11.92 10.26 -2.65
CA GLU A 58 -11.75 10.64 -1.25
C GLU A 58 -10.66 11.71 -1.09
N ILE A 59 -9.55 11.59 -1.80
CA ILE A 59 -8.47 12.59 -1.80
C ILE A 59 -8.98 13.91 -2.39
N ASP A 60 -9.63 13.88 -3.56
CA ASP A 60 -10.20 15.06 -4.21
C ASP A 60 -11.18 15.78 -3.27
N GLY A 61 -12.02 15.02 -2.54
CA GLY A 61 -12.93 15.60 -1.55
C GLY A 61 -12.23 16.29 -0.37
N LEU A 62 -11.04 15.83 0.02
CA LEU A 62 -10.24 16.50 1.04
C LEU A 62 -9.61 17.79 0.48
N GLU A 63 -9.14 17.77 -0.77
CA GLU A 63 -8.63 18.96 -1.46
C GLU A 63 -9.73 20.03 -1.59
N ASP A 64 -10.96 19.63 -1.95
CA ASP A 64 -12.15 20.51 -1.99
C ASP A 64 -12.48 21.13 -0.62
N MET A 65 -12.14 20.45 0.48
CA MET A 65 -12.26 20.97 1.84
C MET A 65 -11.11 21.90 2.25
N GLY A 66 -10.12 22.12 1.37
CA GLY A 66 -8.96 22.98 1.60
C GLY A 66 -7.74 22.27 2.21
N VAL A 67 -7.74 20.93 2.29
CA VAL A 67 -6.54 20.17 2.67
C VAL A 67 -5.51 20.25 1.53
N LYS A 68 -4.29 20.62 1.88
CA LYS A 68 -3.17 20.67 0.93
C LYS A 68 -2.42 19.35 0.93
N PHE A 69 -2.02 18.87 -0.25
CA PHE A 69 -1.20 17.69 -0.41
C PHE A 69 0.15 18.04 -1.03
N GLU A 70 1.23 17.72 -0.33
CA GLU A 70 2.61 17.88 -0.77
C GLU A 70 3.15 16.47 -1.11
N TYR A 71 3.08 16.11 -2.39
CA TYR A 71 3.57 14.83 -2.92
C TYR A 71 5.08 14.81 -3.10
N ASN A 72 5.67 13.61 -3.20
CA ASN A 72 7.12 13.39 -3.29
C ASN A 72 7.90 14.02 -2.12
N SER A 73 7.28 14.09 -0.97
CA SER A 73 7.76 14.78 0.23
C SER A 73 8.02 13.80 1.35
N VAL A 74 9.30 13.44 1.53
CA VAL A 74 9.75 12.50 2.57
C VAL A 74 10.15 13.27 3.81
N VAL A 75 9.24 13.40 4.77
CA VAL A 75 9.53 14.01 6.07
C VAL A 75 10.57 13.18 6.82
N GLY A 76 11.56 13.84 7.39
CA GLY A 76 12.76 13.24 7.94
C GLY A 76 13.98 13.35 7.02
N ASN A 77 13.76 13.45 5.69
CA ASN A 77 14.84 13.70 4.72
C ASN A 77 14.78 15.11 4.15
N MET A 78 13.59 15.57 3.77
CA MET A 78 13.38 16.88 3.15
C MET A 78 13.17 17.97 4.22
N ALA A 79 12.51 17.64 5.32
CA ALA A 79 12.33 18.49 6.50
C ALA A 79 12.23 17.61 7.75
N THR A 80 12.88 18.01 8.83
CA THR A 80 12.73 17.41 10.15
C THR A 80 11.42 17.84 10.82
N ALA A 81 11.06 17.24 11.93
CA ALA A 81 9.91 17.66 12.72
C ALA A 81 10.10 19.08 13.27
N GLU A 82 11.33 19.42 13.71
CA GLU A 82 11.69 20.75 14.20
C GLU A 82 11.52 21.80 13.12
N GLU A 83 12.01 21.53 11.91
CA GLU A 83 11.86 22.43 10.76
C GLU A 83 10.40 22.62 10.35
N LEU A 84 9.54 21.63 10.50
CA LEU A 84 8.10 21.79 10.28
C LEU A 84 7.47 22.74 11.32
N PHE A 85 7.87 22.67 12.59
CA PHE A 85 7.44 23.63 13.60
C PHE A 85 7.96 25.05 13.29
N GLU A 86 9.21 25.19 12.82
CA GLU A 86 9.77 26.48 12.39
C GLU A 86 9.03 27.07 11.18
N GLN A 87 8.49 26.22 10.29
CA GLN A 87 7.61 26.63 9.18
C GLN A 87 6.21 27.06 9.63
N GLY A 88 5.94 27.00 10.94
CA GLY A 88 4.71 27.48 11.55
C GLY A 88 3.60 26.45 11.69
N PHE A 89 3.91 25.16 11.60
CA PHE A 89 2.96 24.13 12.01
C PHE A 89 2.85 24.10 13.54
N ASP A 90 1.61 24.05 14.05
CA ASP A 90 1.32 23.97 15.49
C ASP A 90 1.38 22.53 16.02
N ALA A 91 1.15 21.55 15.14
CA ALA A 91 1.17 20.12 15.48
C ALA A 91 1.55 19.27 14.27
N ILE A 92 2.08 18.08 14.55
CA ILE A 92 2.44 17.07 13.54
C ILE A 92 1.74 15.77 13.91
N TYR A 93 1.01 15.18 12.95
CA TYR A 93 0.41 13.85 13.06
C TYR A 93 1.19 12.85 12.20
N VAL A 94 1.79 11.86 12.83
CA VAL A 94 2.63 10.86 12.14
C VAL A 94 1.79 9.65 11.74
N ALA A 95 1.64 9.44 10.44
CA ALA A 95 0.83 8.38 9.81
C ALA A 95 1.59 7.63 8.72
N THR A 96 2.89 7.39 8.93
CA THR A 96 3.81 6.81 7.92
C THR A 96 3.54 5.33 7.60
N GLY A 97 2.68 4.67 8.35
CA GLY A 97 2.34 3.27 8.16
C GLY A 97 3.46 2.29 8.55
N ALA A 98 3.36 1.06 8.07
CA ALA A 98 4.31 -0.03 8.33
C ALA A 98 4.78 -0.67 7.02
N GLY A 99 5.37 0.13 6.13
CA GLY A 99 5.79 -0.29 4.79
C GLY A 99 7.03 -1.15 4.74
N LEU A 100 7.82 -1.21 5.82
CA LEU A 100 9.03 -2.03 5.87
C LEU A 100 8.69 -3.53 5.91
N PRO A 101 9.30 -4.34 5.01
CA PRO A 101 9.07 -5.77 4.99
C PRO A 101 9.71 -6.46 6.19
N LYS A 102 9.14 -7.60 6.60
CA LYS A 102 9.76 -8.50 7.55
C LYS A 102 10.50 -9.58 6.80
N PHE A 103 11.81 -9.69 7.07
CA PHE A 103 12.66 -10.72 6.50
C PHE A 103 12.35 -12.08 7.13
N LEU A 104 12.40 -13.15 6.33
CA LEU A 104 12.29 -14.52 6.81
C LEU A 104 13.63 -15.01 7.40
N ASN A 105 14.74 -14.40 6.99
CA ASN A 105 16.10 -14.78 7.34
C ASN A 105 16.45 -16.23 6.97
N VAL A 106 16.02 -16.62 5.77
CA VAL A 106 16.31 -17.96 5.23
C VAL A 106 17.30 -17.87 4.07
N PRO A 107 18.11 -18.92 3.83
CA PRO A 107 19.00 -18.97 2.67
C PRO A 107 18.22 -18.79 1.36
N GLY A 108 18.72 -17.91 0.49
CA GLY A 108 18.11 -17.64 -0.81
C GLY A 108 17.11 -16.50 -0.82
N GLU A 109 16.79 -15.86 0.30
CA GLU A 109 15.87 -14.72 0.35
C GLU A 109 16.29 -13.54 -0.55
N ASN A 110 17.59 -13.39 -0.82
CA ASN A 110 18.16 -12.34 -1.67
C ASN A 110 18.38 -12.76 -3.13
N LEU A 111 17.90 -13.94 -3.53
CA LEU A 111 18.07 -14.40 -4.91
C LEU A 111 17.18 -13.61 -5.89
N PRO A 112 17.60 -13.51 -7.17
CA PRO A 112 16.73 -12.94 -8.20
C PRO A 112 15.37 -13.65 -8.25
N ASN A 113 14.30 -12.89 -8.47
CA ASN A 113 12.90 -13.33 -8.50
C ASN A 113 12.30 -13.69 -7.12
N VAL A 114 13.00 -13.39 -6.03
CA VAL A 114 12.41 -13.35 -4.70
C VAL A 114 12.04 -11.90 -4.39
N PHE A 115 10.80 -11.67 -4.03
CA PHE A 115 10.24 -10.33 -3.78
C PHE A 115 9.50 -10.30 -2.46
N PHE A 116 9.58 -9.19 -1.76
CA PHE A 116 8.61 -8.92 -0.71
C PHE A 116 7.23 -8.62 -1.33
N ALA A 117 6.17 -9.09 -0.70
CA ALA A 117 4.82 -8.90 -1.21
C ALA A 117 4.48 -7.41 -1.43
N ASN A 118 4.92 -6.52 -0.52
CA ASN A 118 4.73 -5.08 -0.66
C ASN A 118 5.46 -4.53 -1.91
N GLU A 119 6.68 -4.98 -2.18
CA GLU A 119 7.42 -4.58 -3.38
C GLU A 119 6.69 -5.04 -4.64
N TYR A 120 6.31 -6.31 -4.68
CA TYR A 120 5.59 -6.88 -5.83
C TYR A 120 4.27 -6.14 -6.10
N LEU A 121 3.47 -5.92 -5.06
CA LEU A 121 2.20 -5.22 -5.16
C LEU A 121 2.37 -3.74 -5.54
N THR A 122 3.38 -3.06 -5.00
CA THR A 122 3.70 -1.67 -5.37
C THR A 122 4.04 -1.56 -6.85
N ARG A 123 4.86 -2.47 -7.37
CA ARG A 123 5.19 -2.51 -8.80
C ARG A 123 3.95 -2.65 -9.67
N VAL A 124 3.03 -3.54 -9.30
CA VAL A 124 1.82 -3.79 -10.09
C VAL A 124 0.81 -2.66 -9.94
N ASN A 125 0.51 -2.26 -8.70
CA ASN A 125 -0.58 -1.32 -8.42
C ASN A 125 -0.20 0.14 -8.66
N LEU A 126 0.95 0.57 -8.12
CA LEU A 126 1.39 1.97 -8.21
C LEU A 126 2.16 2.24 -9.50
N MET A 127 3.14 1.39 -9.82
CA MET A 127 4.01 1.55 -10.97
C MET A 127 3.46 0.92 -12.26
N LYS A 128 2.23 0.40 -12.23
CA LYS A 128 1.51 -0.13 -13.39
C LYS A 128 2.26 -1.22 -14.17
N ALA A 129 3.04 -2.06 -13.48
CA ALA A 129 3.82 -3.10 -14.14
C ALA A 129 2.97 -4.06 -15.00
N ASN A 130 1.69 -4.24 -14.65
CA ASN A 130 0.73 -5.01 -15.44
C ASN A 130 0.38 -4.40 -16.82
N LYS A 131 0.82 -3.17 -17.07
CA LYS A 131 0.59 -2.45 -18.34
C LYS A 131 1.88 -2.24 -19.14
N PHE A 132 2.93 -2.98 -18.83
CA PHE A 132 4.15 -2.96 -19.63
C PHE A 132 3.84 -3.43 -21.08
N PRO A 133 4.37 -2.77 -22.15
CA PRO A 133 5.34 -1.67 -22.17
C PRO A 133 4.69 -0.26 -22.19
N GLU A 134 3.39 -0.11 -22.01
CA GLU A 134 2.73 1.21 -21.90
C GLU A 134 3.33 2.03 -20.74
N TYR A 135 3.72 1.33 -19.65
CA TYR A 135 4.46 1.88 -18.52
C TYR A 135 5.83 1.21 -18.43
N ASP A 136 6.86 1.97 -18.05
CA ASP A 136 8.26 1.53 -18.09
C ASP A 136 8.64 0.45 -17.06
N THR A 137 7.76 0.13 -16.13
CA THR A 137 8.02 -0.88 -15.11
C THR A 137 7.78 -2.28 -15.67
N PRO A 138 8.82 -3.11 -15.88
CA PRO A 138 8.64 -4.44 -16.42
C PRO A 138 7.95 -5.35 -15.40
N THR A 139 7.00 -6.14 -15.88
CA THR A 139 6.37 -7.19 -15.10
C THR A 139 7.20 -8.46 -15.21
N LYS A 140 7.66 -8.97 -14.07
CA LYS A 140 8.24 -10.31 -14.04
C LYS A 140 7.14 -11.31 -13.73
N HIS A 141 6.72 -12.04 -14.75
CA HIS A 141 5.76 -13.13 -14.60
C HIS A 141 6.53 -14.43 -14.37
N GLY A 142 6.34 -15.03 -13.20
CA GLY A 142 6.74 -16.42 -12.99
C GLY A 142 5.61 -17.34 -13.48
N LYS A 143 5.97 -18.43 -14.18
CA LYS A 143 5.00 -19.50 -14.45
C LYS A 143 4.54 -20.19 -13.16
N ASN A 144 5.49 -20.40 -12.27
CA ASN A 144 5.28 -20.99 -10.94
C ASN A 144 5.59 -19.91 -9.90
N VAL A 145 4.60 -19.51 -9.14
CA VAL A 145 4.72 -18.48 -8.10
C VAL A 145 4.32 -19.06 -6.75
N VAL A 146 5.20 -18.97 -5.78
CA VAL A 146 4.92 -19.37 -4.40
C VAL A 146 4.94 -18.14 -3.52
N VAL A 147 3.87 -17.94 -2.75
CA VAL A 147 3.74 -16.85 -1.79
C VAL A 147 3.74 -17.42 -0.38
N PHE A 148 4.74 -17.05 0.41
CA PHE A 148 4.85 -17.46 1.81
C PHE A 148 4.02 -16.53 2.70
N GLY A 149 3.01 -17.09 3.37
CA GLY A 149 2.17 -16.38 4.32
C GLY A 149 0.69 -16.65 4.13
N GLY A 150 -0.10 -16.40 5.17
CA GLY A 150 -1.54 -16.64 5.21
C GLY A 150 -2.39 -15.40 5.48
N GLY A 151 -1.80 -14.20 5.43
CA GLY A 151 -2.52 -12.93 5.65
C GLY A 151 -3.19 -12.37 4.39
N ASN A 152 -3.96 -11.29 4.54
CA ASN A 152 -4.63 -10.64 3.39
C ASN A 152 -3.64 -10.17 2.33
N VAL A 153 -2.44 -9.72 2.71
CA VAL A 153 -1.39 -9.29 1.76
C VAL A 153 -0.91 -10.47 0.92
N ALA A 154 -0.79 -11.66 1.52
CA ALA A 154 -0.41 -12.87 0.79
C ALA A 154 -1.52 -13.26 -0.22
N MET A 155 -2.79 -13.14 0.17
CA MET A 155 -3.93 -13.36 -0.73
C MET A 155 -3.91 -12.35 -1.89
N ASP A 156 -3.61 -11.08 -1.63
CA ASP A 156 -3.48 -10.07 -2.67
C ASP A 156 -2.34 -10.37 -3.64
N ALA A 157 -1.18 -10.77 -3.12
CA ALA A 157 -0.01 -11.06 -3.93
C ALA A 157 -0.23 -12.30 -4.83
N VAL A 158 -0.74 -13.40 -4.27
CA VAL A 158 -0.95 -14.64 -5.03
C VAL A 158 -2.06 -14.49 -6.08
N ARG A 159 -3.16 -13.81 -5.75
CA ARG A 159 -4.23 -13.51 -6.72
C ARG A 159 -3.74 -12.60 -7.83
N THR A 160 -2.92 -11.60 -7.48
CA THR A 160 -2.28 -10.73 -8.48
C THR A 160 -1.39 -11.56 -9.41
N ALA A 161 -0.55 -12.44 -8.89
CA ALA A 161 0.29 -13.32 -9.70
C ALA A 161 -0.54 -14.22 -10.62
N LYS A 162 -1.62 -14.83 -10.11
CA LYS A 162 -2.53 -15.66 -10.90
C LYS A 162 -3.18 -14.89 -12.03
N ARG A 163 -3.67 -13.68 -11.75
CA ARG A 163 -4.29 -12.79 -12.75
C ARG A 163 -3.30 -12.27 -13.80
N LEU A 164 -2.03 -12.17 -13.45
CA LEU A 164 -0.95 -11.81 -14.37
C LEU A 164 -0.42 -12.99 -15.20
N GLY A 165 -1.01 -14.18 -15.07
CA GLY A 165 -0.74 -15.32 -15.95
C GLY A 165 0.14 -16.42 -15.36
N ALA A 166 0.33 -16.47 -14.03
CA ALA A 166 0.99 -17.60 -13.40
C ALA A 166 0.19 -18.89 -13.67
N GLU A 167 0.85 -19.90 -14.22
CA GLU A 167 0.27 -21.23 -14.45
C GLU A 167 -0.08 -21.89 -13.10
N HIS A 168 0.89 -21.88 -12.17
CA HIS A 168 0.74 -22.31 -10.80
C HIS A 168 0.96 -21.13 -9.85
N ALA A 169 -0.04 -20.80 -9.06
CA ALA A 169 0.03 -19.78 -8.01
C ALA A 169 -0.31 -20.44 -6.68
N ILE A 170 0.65 -20.48 -5.77
CA ILE A 170 0.62 -21.31 -4.57
C ILE A 170 0.79 -20.43 -3.33
N ILE A 171 -0.07 -20.61 -2.33
CA ILE A 171 0.13 -20.12 -0.97
C ILE A 171 0.79 -21.23 -0.16
N ALA A 172 1.96 -20.95 0.39
CA ALA A 172 2.63 -21.81 1.36
C ALA A 172 2.49 -21.20 2.77
N TYR A 173 1.79 -21.89 3.65
CA TYR A 173 1.54 -21.43 5.01
C TYR A 173 1.94 -22.49 6.02
N ARG A 174 2.64 -22.08 7.08
CA ARG A 174 3.22 -22.97 8.11
C ARG A 174 2.21 -23.68 9.01
N ARG A 175 0.93 -23.38 8.88
CA ARG A 175 -0.15 -23.95 9.67
C ARG A 175 -1.30 -24.32 8.75
N THR A 176 -2.40 -24.79 9.34
CA THR A 176 -3.60 -25.15 8.59
C THR A 176 -4.34 -23.93 8.01
N GLU A 177 -5.20 -24.17 7.04
CA GLU A 177 -6.04 -23.10 6.48
C GLU A 177 -6.93 -22.43 7.52
N ASP A 178 -7.36 -23.16 8.54
CA ASP A 178 -8.20 -22.64 9.60
C ASP A 178 -7.51 -21.60 10.48
N GLU A 179 -6.19 -21.68 10.55
CA GLU A 179 -5.35 -20.76 11.31
C GLU A 179 -4.84 -19.57 10.47
N MET A 180 -5.20 -19.49 9.19
CA MET A 180 -4.82 -18.36 8.35
C MET A 180 -5.45 -17.06 8.87
N PRO A 181 -4.67 -15.99 9.08
CA PRO A 181 -5.19 -14.72 9.58
C PRO A 181 -5.91 -13.88 8.51
N CYS A 182 -5.97 -14.33 7.25
CA CYS A 182 -6.72 -13.65 6.21
C CYS A 182 -8.23 -13.77 6.45
N ARG A 183 -8.99 -12.87 5.84
CA ARG A 183 -10.45 -12.99 5.80
C ARG A 183 -10.85 -14.26 5.04
N ARG A 184 -11.80 -15.03 5.56
CA ARG A 184 -12.30 -16.26 4.91
C ARG A 184 -12.76 -16.02 3.46
N ALA A 185 -13.39 -14.87 3.21
CA ALA A 185 -13.81 -14.49 1.85
C ALA A 185 -12.62 -14.36 0.89
N GLU A 186 -11.46 -13.83 1.35
CA GLU A 186 -10.27 -13.68 0.50
C GLU A 186 -9.64 -15.03 0.16
N LEU A 187 -9.60 -15.95 1.11
CA LEU A 187 -9.15 -17.33 0.87
C LEU A 187 -10.09 -18.03 -0.12
N HIS A 188 -11.41 -17.87 0.05
CA HIS A 188 -12.40 -18.42 -0.87
C HIS A 188 -12.21 -17.88 -2.30
N HIS A 189 -12.04 -16.57 -2.44
CA HIS A 189 -11.79 -15.95 -3.74
C HIS A 189 -10.49 -16.46 -4.37
N ALA A 190 -9.41 -16.57 -3.58
CA ALA A 190 -8.14 -17.10 -4.08
C ALA A 190 -8.31 -18.54 -4.64
N LYS A 191 -8.99 -19.42 -3.91
CA LYS A 191 -9.27 -20.78 -4.36
C LYS A 191 -10.17 -20.81 -5.60
N ALA A 192 -11.18 -19.95 -5.66
CA ALA A 192 -12.05 -19.84 -6.83
C ALA A 192 -11.31 -19.37 -8.10
N GLU A 193 -10.23 -18.61 -7.92
CA GLU A 193 -9.33 -18.19 -9.01
C GLU A 193 -8.27 -19.26 -9.36
N GLY A 194 -8.28 -20.41 -8.71
CA GLY A 194 -7.35 -21.52 -8.96
C GLY A 194 -6.01 -21.38 -8.25
N VAL A 195 -5.98 -20.69 -7.12
CA VAL A 195 -4.80 -20.67 -6.23
C VAL A 195 -4.74 -21.97 -5.43
N GLU A 196 -3.57 -22.58 -5.41
CA GLU A 196 -3.29 -23.76 -4.64
C GLU A 196 -2.86 -23.38 -3.21
N VAL A 197 -3.26 -24.17 -2.22
CA VAL A 197 -2.87 -23.95 -0.82
C VAL A 197 -2.09 -25.13 -0.32
N LEU A 198 -0.85 -24.90 0.09
CA LEU A 198 0.02 -25.88 0.73
C LEU A 198 0.17 -25.54 2.21
N PRO A 199 -0.16 -26.48 3.11
CA PRO A 199 0.07 -26.35 4.55
C PRO A 199 1.54 -26.47 4.92
#